data_59963e44bf7abef3404cc3022c79d73a
#
_entry.id   59963e44bf7abef3404cc3022c79d73a
#
_cell.length_a   1.000
_cell.length_b   1.000
_cell.length_c   1.000
_cell.angle_alpha   90.00
_cell.angle_beta   90.00
_cell.angle_gamma   90.00
#
_symmetry.space_group_name_H-M   'P 1'
#
loop_
_entity.id
_entity.type
_entity.pdbx_description
1 polymer ?
#
loop_
_entity_poly.entity_id
_entity_poly.type
_entity_poly.pdbx_seq_one_letter_code
_entity_poly.pdbx_strand_id
1 'polypeptide(L)'
;MSARDAITHTEAYIEAYIEANINQWHMPMFEPALCGMKDDRERLGLPNYFAPLRFDEKLSTEFEKLRGRSVDQLLEIISSKVSLLEQRIVAGNLLAVIGDPRLSELTPSMVDIPGGSAFIGLDEEDIDKVLANFAGLGLQTKWIEKECPKHNVLIKPFKLAKYPVTNSQYKKFLLDTKHPEIPTSWEFRRYPLERANHPVYTVSAESADAYARWLNSKTGVSYRLPTEAEWEWAASGPNRNEFPWGNTFNANLANTAETGLFTSSPVGAFLGGESCFGISDMAGNVEEYTSGNYRPYPNGPAVVDHLVELNGQYRVARGGSFARFRDLARTKRRHGHNPKSATYAMGFRLACDN
;
A
#
# COMPACT_ATOMS: atom_id res chain seq x y z
N MET A 1 40.27 17.65 -10.62
CA MET A 1 38.90 17.27 -10.26
C MET A 1 38.92 16.89 -8.80
N SER A 2 38.17 17.59 -7.96
CA SER A 2 38.08 17.28 -6.54
C SER A 2 37.14 16.07 -6.31
N ALA A 3 37.30 15.36 -5.20
CA ALA A 3 36.39 14.26 -4.85
C ALA A 3 34.92 14.70 -4.82
N ARG A 4 34.64 15.99 -4.58
CA ARG A 4 33.30 16.58 -4.66
C ARG A 4 32.75 16.63 -6.10
N ASP A 5 33.59 16.92 -7.09
CA ASP A 5 33.14 17.00 -8.49
C ASP A 5 32.84 15.61 -9.06
N ALA A 6 33.53 14.57 -8.58
CA ALA A 6 33.25 13.18 -8.96
C ALA A 6 31.92 12.68 -8.36
N ILE A 7 31.57 13.07 -7.12
CA ILE A 7 30.32 12.69 -6.46
C ILE A 7 29.13 13.34 -7.18
N THR A 8 29.19 14.64 -7.49
CA THR A 8 28.12 15.35 -8.22
C THR A 8 27.90 14.82 -9.64
N HIS A 9 28.96 14.40 -10.33
CA HIS A 9 28.83 13.77 -11.66
C HIS A 9 28.19 12.37 -11.57
N THR A 10 28.51 11.61 -10.52
CA THR A 10 27.90 10.28 -10.29
C THR A 10 26.44 10.40 -9.92
N GLU A 11 26.07 11.36 -9.08
CA GLU A 11 24.66 11.61 -8.69
C GLU A 11 23.82 12.04 -9.91
N ALA A 12 24.30 12.97 -10.72
CA ALA A 12 23.61 13.40 -11.93
C ALA A 12 23.47 12.27 -12.96
N TYR A 13 24.48 11.39 -13.07
CA TYR A 13 24.42 10.23 -13.95
C TYR A 13 23.43 9.18 -13.44
N ILE A 14 23.39 8.93 -12.14
CA ILE A 14 22.43 8.02 -11.50
C ILE A 14 21.01 8.57 -11.63
N GLU A 15 20.78 9.85 -11.39
CA GLU A 15 19.47 10.47 -11.58
C GLU A 15 19.00 10.40 -13.05
N ALA A 16 19.85 10.74 -13.99
CA ALA A 16 19.55 10.66 -15.43
C ALA A 16 19.31 9.19 -15.88
N TYR A 17 20.08 8.25 -15.34
CA TYR A 17 19.89 6.82 -15.60
C TYR A 17 18.57 6.29 -15.02
N ILE A 18 18.21 6.73 -13.80
CA ILE A 18 16.95 6.36 -13.15
C ILE A 18 15.77 7.00 -13.89
N GLU A 19 15.83 8.29 -14.25
CA GLU A 19 14.79 8.95 -15.04
C GLU A 19 14.61 8.31 -16.42
N ALA A 20 15.70 8.01 -17.12
CA ALA A 20 15.65 7.35 -18.42
C ALA A 20 15.06 5.94 -18.34
N ASN A 21 15.34 5.20 -17.26
CA ASN A 21 14.84 3.82 -17.10
C ASN A 21 13.45 3.75 -16.48
N ILE A 22 13.06 4.67 -15.59
CA ILE A 22 11.67 4.77 -15.11
C ILE A 22 10.69 5.03 -16.26
N ASN A 23 11.09 5.84 -17.24
CA ASN A 23 10.29 6.09 -18.44
C ASN A 23 10.30 4.91 -19.44
N GLN A 24 11.23 3.96 -19.32
CA GLN A 24 11.33 2.77 -20.15
C GLN A 24 10.83 1.49 -19.46
N TRP A 25 10.34 1.59 -18.23
CA TRP A 25 9.79 0.44 -17.52
C TRP A 25 8.48 -0.01 -18.17
N HIS A 26 8.61 -0.87 -19.15
CA HIS A 26 7.49 -1.61 -19.68
C HIS A 26 7.22 -2.79 -18.73
N MET A 27 6.06 -2.79 -18.08
CA MET A 27 5.57 -4.03 -17.51
C MET A 27 5.53 -5.06 -18.63
N PRO A 28 6.22 -6.19 -18.50
CA PRO A 28 6.07 -7.25 -19.48
C PRO A 28 4.59 -7.59 -19.58
N MET A 29 4.09 -7.70 -20.80
CA MET A 29 2.71 -8.09 -21.05
C MET A 29 2.41 -9.36 -20.25
N PHE A 30 1.40 -9.28 -19.40
CA PHE A 30 1.00 -10.36 -18.52
C PHE A 30 0.30 -11.42 -19.40
N GLU A 31 1.05 -12.39 -19.86
CA GLU A 31 0.46 -13.65 -20.29
C GLU A 31 0.27 -14.52 -19.06
N PRO A 32 -0.97 -14.91 -18.70
CA PRO A 32 -1.24 -15.67 -17.49
C PRO A 32 -0.44 -16.98 -17.37
N ALA A 33 -0.06 -17.57 -18.50
CA ALA A 33 0.77 -18.77 -18.57
C ALA A 33 2.25 -18.55 -18.19
N LEU A 34 2.74 -17.32 -18.23
CA LEU A 34 4.12 -16.96 -17.92
C LEU A 34 4.31 -16.40 -16.50
N CYS A 35 3.23 -16.21 -15.78
CA CYS A 35 3.22 -15.62 -14.43
C CYS A 35 4.05 -16.41 -13.42
N GLY A 36 4.29 -17.70 -13.65
CA GLY A 36 5.08 -18.58 -12.79
C GLY A 36 6.59 -18.62 -13.11
N MET A 37 7.04 -18.03 -14.21
CA MET A 37 8.39 -18.20 -14.73
C MET A 37 9.27 -16.94 -14.64
N LYS A 38 8.72 -15.79 -14.25
CA LYS A 38 9.46 -14.53 -14.14
C LYS A 38 9.81 -14.26 -12.68
N ASP A 39 11.06 -13.88 -12.42
CA ASP A 39 11.47 -13.41 -11.12
C ASP A 39 10.90 -12.01 -10.82
N ASP A 40 10.99 -11.56 -9.57
CA ASP A 40 10.43 -10.27 -9.15
C ASP A 40 11.15 -9.08 -9.81
N ARG A 41 12.44 -9.22 -10.14
CA ARG A 41 13.19 -8.16 -10.84
C ARG A 41 12.63 -7.95 -12.24
N GLU A 42 12.40 -9.03 -12.98
CA GLU A 42 11.83 -8.98 -14.33
C GLU A 42 10.41 -8.41 -14.30
N ARG A 43 9.60 -8.79 -13.30
CA ARG A 43 8.25 -8.24 -13.12
C ARG A 43 8.23 -6.75 -12.85
N LEU A 44 9.24 -6.26 -12.12
CA LEU A 44 9.39 -4.85 -11.78
C LEU A 44 10.14 -4.04 -12.86
N GLY A 45 10.55 -4.70 -13.96
CA GLY A 45 11.33 -4.05 -15.02
C GLY A 45 12.76 -3.70 -14.61
N LEU A 46 13.27 -4.33 -13.55
CA LEU A 46 14.64 -4.11 -13.09
C LEU A 46 15.64 -4.83 -14.00
N PRO A 47 16.86 -4.30 -14.19
CA PRO A 47 17.88 -4.92 -15.03
C PRO A 47 18.34 -6.27 -14.46
N ASN A 48 18.77 -7.19 -15.35
CA ASN A 48 19.31 -8.50 -14.98
C ASN A 48 20.69 -8.44 -14.29
N TYR A 49 21.32 -7.29 -14.28
CA TYR A 49 22.59 -7.03 -13.59
C TYR A 49 22.36 -6.17 -12.36
N PHE A 50 23.33 -6.17 -11.45
CA PHE A 50 23.25 -5.29 -10.28
C PHE A 50 23.30 -3.81 -10.71
N ALA A 51 22.31 -3.04 -10.27
CA ALA A 51 22.30 -1.59 -10.38
C ALA A 51 21.87 -1.02 -9.02
N PRO A 52 22.51 0.04 -8.54
CA PRO A 52 22.09 0.70 -7.31
C PRO A 52 20.67 1.28 -7.49
N LEU A 53 19.86 1.18 -6.43
CA LEU A 53 18.52 1.73 -6.41
C LEU A 53 18.55 3.18 -5.92
N ARG A 54 17.53 3.95 -6.30
CA ARG A 54 17.41 5.39 -6.00
C ARG A 54 17.66 5.75 -4.53
N PHE A 55 17.27 4.86 -3.62
CA PHE A 55 17.32 5.14 -2.18
C PHE A 55 18.55 4.58 -1.47
N ASP A 56 19.35 3.71 -2.09
CA ASP A 56 20.44 3.00 -1.40
C ASP A 56 21.41 3.94 -0.69
N GLU A 57 21.97 4.91 -1.43
CA GLU A 57 22.93 5.88 -0.87
C GLU A 57 22.25 6.98 -0.06
N LYS A 58 21.07 7.43 -0.49
CA LYS A 58 20.33 8.51 0.16
C LYS A 58 19.88 8.12 1.56
N LEU A 59 19.33 6.93 1.73
CA LEU A 59 18.90 6.44 3.06
C LEU A 59 20.09 6.25 3.99
N SER A 60 21.21 5.73 3.51
CA SER A 60 22.45 5.59 4.30
C SER A 60 22.96 6.95 4.77
N THR A 61 22.99 7.93 3.87
CA THR A 61 23.42 9.30 4.21
C THR A 61 22.52 9.94 5.28
N GLU A 62 21.21 9.83 5.13
CA GLU A 62 20.28 10.38 6.11
C GLU A 62 20.31 9.60 7.44
N PHE A 63 20.53 8.29 7.43
CA PHE A 63 20.73 7.50 8.64
C PHE A 63 21.90 8.02 9.48
N GLU A 64 23.06 8.30 8.90
CA GLU A 64 24.20 8.86 9.61
C GLU A 64 23.90 10.23 10.25
N LYS A 65 23.05 11.03 9.64
CA LYS A 65 22.62 12.33 10.17
C LYS A 65 21.61 12.20 11.32
N LEU A 66 20.78 11.17 11.30
CA LEU A 66 19.61 11.04 12.16
C LEU A 66 19.79 10.03 13.31
N ARG A 67 20.72 9.07 13.25
CA ARG A 67 20.88 7.98 14.21
C ARG A 67 21.08 8.41 15.69
N GLY A 68 21.49 9.65 15.93
CA GLY A 68 21.66 10.22 17.27
C GLY A 68 20.51 11.15 17.73
N ARG A 69 19.43 11.23 16.96
CA ARG A 69 18.29 12.10 17.28
C ARG A 69 17.40 11.48 18.36
N SER A 70 16.80 12.34 19.19
CA SER A 70 15.79 11.92 20.17
C SER A 70 14.49 11.47 19.49
N VAL A 71 13.66 10.74 20.23
CA VAL A 71 12.33 10.32 19.77
C VAL A 71 11.51 11.53 19.28
N ASP A 72 11.51 12.64 20.04
CA ASP A 72 10.75 13.84 19.69
C ASP A 72 11.25 14.46 18.39
N GLN A 73 12.57 14.53 18.18
CA GLN A 73 13.16 15.03 16.95
C GLN A 73 12.82 14.14 15.74
N LEU A 74 12.81 12.81 15.92
CA LEU A 74 12.42 11.87 14.87
C LEU A 74 10.92 11.98 14.53
N LEU A 75 10.08 12.19 15.56
CA LEU A 75 8.65 12.44 15.38
C LEU A 75 8.39 13.76 14.63
N GLU A 76 9.14 14.81 14.92
CA GLU A 76 9.07 16.07 14.20
C GLU A 76 9.43 15.86 12.72
N ILE A 77 10.52 15.15 12.43
CA ILE A 77 10.96 14.88 11.04
C ILE A 77 9.92 14.07 10.27
N ILE A 78 9.42 12.96 10.82
CA ILE A 78 8.47 12.12 10.11
C ILE A 78 7.11 12.80 9.90
N SER A 79 6.77 13.78 10.73
CA SER A 79 5.50 14.53 10.65
C SER A 79 5.60 15.84 9.87
N SER A 80 6.79 16.20 9.40
CA SER A 80 7.04 17.49 8.74
C SER A 80 6.98 17.38 7.23
N LYS A 81 6.13 18.20 6.60
CA LYS A 81 6.04 18.31 5.13
C LYS A 81 7.28 18.95 4.48
N VAL A 82 8.10 19.67 5.25
CA VAL A 82 9.36 20.25 4.74
C VAL A 82 10.52 19.25 4.77
N SER A 83 10.41 18.18 5.55
CA SER A 83 11.40 17.11 5.53
C SER A 83 11.34 16.33 4.20
N LEU A 84 12.50 15.95 3.69
CA LEU A 84 12.58 15.10 2.50
C LEU A 84 11.97 13.72 2.78
N LEU A 85 11.52 13.05 1.73
CA LEU A 85 10.95 11.69 1.88
C LEU A 85 11.97 10.74 2.52
N GLU A 86 13.22 10.79 2.10
CA GLU A 86 14.31 9.99 2.62
C GLU A 86 14.52 10.20 4.13
N GLN A 87 14.42 11.44 4.58
CA GLN A 87 14.52 11.79 6.01
C GLN A 87 13.35 11.21 6.80
N ARG A 88 12.13 11.29 6.27
CA ARG A 88 10.95 10.72 6.92
C ARG A 88 11.03 9.19 7.00
N ILE A 89 11.50 8.53 5.93
CA ILE A 89 11.70 7.08 5.92
C ILE A 89 12.72 6.68 6.98
N VAL A 90 13.87 7.34 7.03
CA VAL A 90 14.94 7.03 8.00
C VAL A 90 14.48 7.32 9.43
N ALA A 91 13.82 8.46 9.66
CA ALA A 91 13.27 8.78 10.98
C ALA A 91 12.26 7.70 11.44
N GLY A 92 11.39 7.26 10.54
CA GLY A 92 10.46 6.15 10.81
C GLY A 92 11.17 4.83 11.10
N ASN A 93 12.20 4.46 10.33
CA ASN A 93 12.98 3.24 10.57
C ASN A 93 13.70 3.28 11.92
N LEU A 94 14.23 4.42 12.32
CA LEU A 94 14.81 4.60 13.67
C LEU A 94 13.74 4.45 14.74
N LEU A 95 12.57 5.07 14.57
CA LEU A 95 11.43 4.90 15.48
C LEU A 95 10.95 3.45 15.55
N ALA A 96 11.03 2.66 14.47
CA ALA A 96 10.70 1.25 14.51
C ALA A 96 11.51 0.49 15.57
N VAL A 97 12.81 0.77 15.66
CA VAL A 97 13.73 0.08 16.57
C VAL A 97 13.59 0.56 18.02
N ILE A 98 13.44 1.86 18.23
CA ILE A 98 13.43 2.45 19.58
C ILE A 98 12.04 2.57 20.20
N GLY A 99 10.99 2.27 19.41
CA GLY A 99 9.57 2.44 19.74
C GLY A 99 8.98 3.67 19.08
N ASP A 100 7.85 3.48 18.37
CA ASP A 100 7.13 4.54 17.66
C ASP A 100 5.90 4.98 18.48
N PRO A 101 5.93 6.15 19.15
CA PRO A 101 4.83 6.58 20.01
C PRO A 101 3.52 6.90 19.27
N ARG A 102 3.55 7.00 17.93
CA ARG A 102 2.35 7.19 17.11
C ARG A 102 1.45 5.95 17.09
N LEU A 103 1.99 4.79 17.51
CA LEU A 103 1.35 3.49 17.37
C LEU A 103 1.11 2.87 18.75
N SER A 104 -0.10 2.40 18.97
CA SER A 104 -0.48 1.58 20.11
C SER A 104 -0.83 0.17 19.64
N GLU A 105 -0.43 -0.84 20.43
CA GLU A 105 -0.71 -2.24 20.10
C GLU A 105 -2.20 -2.60 20.21
N LEU A 106 -2.95 -1.92 21.08
CA LEU A 106 -4.37 -2.23 21.34
C LEU A 106 -5.33 -1.11 20.96
N THR A 107 -4.85 0.10 20.76
CA THR A 107 -5.69 1.26 20.46
C THR A 107 -5.23 1.92 19.14
N PRO A 108 -5.61 1.35 17.98
CA PRO A 108 -5.24 1.95 16.70
C PRO A 108 -5.78 3.39 16.60
N SER A 109 -5.01 4.27 15.98
CA SER A 109 -5.46 5.64 15.69
C SER A 109 -6.58 5.57 14.66
N MET A 110 -7.79 5.94 15.08
CA MET A 110 -8.99 5.92 14.23
C MET A 110 -9.37 7.34 13.81
N VAL A 111 -9.87 7.47 12.59
CA VAL A 111 -10.35 8.73 12.01
C VAL A 111 -11.84 8.59 11.72
N ASP A 112 -12.62 9.60 12.09
CA ASP A 112 -14.05 9.65 11.81
C ASP A 112 -14.28 9.91 10.32
N ILE A 113 -14.99 9.01 9.65
CA ILE A 113 -15.36 9.12 8.24
C ILE A 113 -16.84 9.43 8.17
N PRO A 114 -17.22 10.58 7.59
CA PRO A 114 -18.63 10.94 7.45
C PRO A 114 -19.33 9.97 6.50
N GLY A 115 -20.54 9.57 6.88
CA GLY A 115 -21.42 8.84 5.99
C GLY A 115 -22.03 9.75 4.94
N GLY A 116 -22.83 9.17 4.07
CA GLY A 116 -23.55 9.89 3.03
C GLY A 116 -23.83 9.03 1.81
N SER A 117 -24.45 9.64 0.83
CA SER A 117 -24.64 9.06 -0.51
C SER A 117 -23.34 9.20 -1.29
N ALA A 118 -22.67 8.10 -1.55
CA ALA A 118 -21.38 8.04 -2.24
C ALA A 118 -21.51 7.35 -3.59
N PHE A 119 -20.88 7.91 -4.61
CA PHE A 119 -20.70 7.20 -5.88
C PHE A 119 -19.40 6.37 -5.84
N ILE A 120 -19.54 5.08 -6.02
CA ILE A 120 -18.47 4.09 -6.03
C ILE A 120 -18.32 3.53 -7.45
N GLY A 121 -17.09 3.19 -7.81
CA GLY A 121 -16.78 2.60 -9.11
C GLY A 121 -16.53 3.61 -10.21
N LEU A 122 -16.45 3.12 -11.44
CA LEU A 122 -16.08 3.83 -12.66
C LEU A 122 -17.26 3.87 -13.63
N ASP A 123 -17.40 4.97 -14.36
CA ASP A 123 -18.31 5.02 -15.51
C ASP A 123 -17.72 4.18 -16.66
N GLU A 124 -18.55 3.41 -17.36
CA GLU A 124 -18.10 2.57 -18.48
C GLU A 124 -17.44 3.39 -19.60
N GLU A 125 -17.91 4.63 -19.80
CA GLU A 125 -17.38 5.57 -20.78
C GLU A 125 -15.93 6.02 -20.45
N ASP A 126 -15.49 5.88 -19.22
CA ASP A 126 -14.13 6.26 -18.78
C ASP A 126 -13.11 5.11 -18.93
N ILE A 127 -13.50 3.90 -19.32
CA ILE A 127 -12.60 2.74 -19.45
C ILE A 127 -11.43 3.06 -20.38
N ASP A 128 -11.71 3.54 -21.59
CA ASP A 128 -10.68 3.83 -22.59
C ASP A 128 -9.74 4.95 -22.14
N LYS A 129 -10.26 5.93 -21.42
CA LYS A 129 -9.46 7.00 -20.81
C LYS A 129 -8.52 6.47 -19.74
N VAL A 130 -8.99 5.54 -18.90
CA VAL A 130 -8.14 4.88 -17.90
C VAL A 130 -7.05 4.09 -18.61
N LEU A 131 -7.38 3.27 -19.60
CA LEU A 131 -6.40 2.50 -20.38
C LEU A 131 -5.34 3.40 -21.02
N ALA A 132 -5.77 4.54 -21.61
CA ALA A 132 -4.85 5.52 -22.18
C ALA A 132 -3.93 6.19 -21.16
N ASN A 133 -4.47 6.59 -20.00
CA ASN A 133 -3.70 7.25 -18.94
C ASN A 133 -2.63 6.33 -18.31
N PHE A 134 -2.85 5.02 -18.36
CA PHE A 134 -1.94 4.01 -17.83
C PHE A 134 -1.32 3.14 -18.94
N ALA A 135 -1.27 3.65 -20.16
CA ALA A 135 -0.61 2.98 -21.28
C ALA A 135 0.83 2.60 -20.92
N GLY A 136 1.28 1.43 -21.36
CA GLY A 136 2.61 0.90 -21.06
C GLY A 136 2.71 0.10 -19.75
N LEU A 137 1.68 0.11 -18.88
CA LEU A 137 1.64 -0.71 -17.67
C LEU A 137 0.97 -2.08 -17.87
N GLY A 138 0.59 -2.42 -19.11
CA GLY A 138 0.02 -3.73 -19.44
C GLY A 138 -1.41 -3.95 -18.92
N LEU A 139 -2.18 -2.86 -18.67
CA LEU A 139 -3.56 -2.98 -18.23
C LEU A 139 -4.43 -3.69 -19.27
N GLN A 140 -5.26 -4.60 -18.79
CA GLN A 140 -6.26 -5.27 -19.60
C GLN A 140 -7.64 -4.65 -19.36
N THR A 141 -8.42 -4.46 -20.43
CA THR A 141 -9.78 -3.91 -20.35
C THR A 141 -10.64 -4.62 -19.32
N LYS A 142 -10.61 -5.95 -19.29
CA LYS A 142 -11.37 -6.77 -18.33
C LYS A 142 -11.03 -6.47 -16.85
N TRP A 143 -9.85 -5.95 -16.57
CA TRP A 143 -9.52 -5.57 -15.18
C TRP A 143 -10.18 -4.26 -14.79
N ILE A 144 -10.36 -3.34 -15.73
CA ILE A 144 -11.02 -2.05 -15.52
C ILE A 144 -12.54 -2.24 -15.52
N GLU A 145 -13.08 -3.14 -16.34
CA GLU A 145 -14.50 -3.51 -16.34
C GLU A 145 -15.00 -3.94 -14.96
N LYS A 146 -14.15 -4.54 -14.12
CA LYS A 146 -14.50 -4.88 -12.74
C LYS A 146 -14.85 -3.67 -11.87
N GLU A 147 -14.40 -2.50 -12.26
CA GLU A 147 -14.66 -1.23 -11.55
C GLU A 147 -16.01 -0.61 -11.96
N CYS A 148 -16.68 -1.16 -12.98
CA CYS A 148 -17.93 -0.67 -13.54
C CYS A 148 -19.16 -1.47 -13.08
N PRO A 149 -20.34 -0.83 -13.11
CA PRO A 149 -20.58 0.57 -13.36
C PRO A 149 -20.39 1.43 -12.09
N LYS A 150 -20.26 2.73 -12.29
CA LYS A 150 -20.46 3.69 -11.20
C LYS A 150 -21.87 3.53 -10.64
N HIS A 151 -21.99 3.41 -9.34
CA HIS A 151 -23.26 3.25 -8.67
C HIS A 151 -23.28 3.99 -7.33
N ASN A 152 -24.48 4.29 -6.87
CA ASN A 152 -24.68 4.98 -5.59
C ASN A 152 -24.75 3.98 -4.44
N VAL A 153 -24.05 4.29 -3.34
CA VAL A 153 -24.05 3.52 -2.10
C VAL A 153 -24.31 4.46 -0.93
N LEU A 154 -25.26 4.10 -0.07
CA LEU A 154 -25.44 4.80 1.20
C LEU A 154 -24.44 4.26 2.23
N ILE A 155 -23.46 5.05 2.59
CA ILE A 155 -22.43 4.73 3.58
C ILE A 155 -22.85 5.32 4.92
N LYS A 156 -22.91 4.50 5.96
CA LYS A 156 -23.12 4.98 7.33
C LYS A 156 -21.83 5.64 7.84
N PRO A 157 -21.91 6.63 8.75
CA PRO A 157 -20.72 7.12 9.43
C PRO A 157 -19.97 5.97 10.12
N PHE A 158 -18.65 5.95 10.00
CA PHE A 158 -17.79 4.91 10.57
C PHE A 158 -16.42 5.49 10.91
N LYS A 159 -15.62 4.72 11.60
CA LYS A 159 -14.20 5.06 11.84
C LYS A 159 -13.30 4.14 11.03
N LEU A 160 -12.25 4.71 10.46
CA LEU A 160 -11.21 3.95 9.75
C LEU A 160 -9.85 4.19 10.39
N ALA A 161 -9.06 3.14 10.53
CA ALA A 161 -7.71 3.26 11.04
C ALA A 161 -6.87 4.17 10.13
N LYS A 162 -6.18 5.14 10.74
CA LYS A 162 -5.31 6.10 10.02
C LYS A 162 -4.24 5.38 9.22
N TYR A 163 -3.73 4.27 9.75
CA TYR A 163 -2.67 3.45 9.17
C TYR A 163 -3.13 2.01 8.97
N PRO A 164 -2.51 1.25 8.05
CA PRO A 164 -2.60 -0.20 8.03
C PRO A 164 -2.09 -0.79 9.36
N VAL A 165 -2.52 -2.01 9.68
CA VAL A 165 -2.01 -2.74 10.86
C VAL A 165 -0.52 -3.00 10.68
N THR A 166 0.27 -2.69 11.71
CA THR A 166 1.73 -2.76 11.68
C THR A 166 2.28 -4.09 12.20
N ASN A 167 3.55 -4.36 11.91
CA ASN A 167 4.25 -5.55 12.40
C ASN A 167 4.24 -5.62 13.96
N SER A 168 4.38 -4.50 14.67
CA SER A 168 4.33 -4.48 16.13
C SER A 168 2.96 -4.87 16.68
N GLN A 169 1.90 -4.36 16.06
CA GLN A 169 0.52 -4.69 16.42
C GLN A 169 0.20 -6.17 16.14
N TYR A 170 0.61 -6.67 14.96
CA TYR A 170 0.40 -8.06 14.61
C TYR A 170 1.22 -9.03 15.47
N LYS A 171 2.45 -8.66 15.86
CA LYS A 171 3.25 -9.42 16.84
C LYS A 171 2.49 -9.62 18.16
N LYS A 172 1.84 -8.56 18.67
CA LYS A 172 1.05 -8.65 19.91
C LYS A 172 -0.09 -9.67 19.78
N PHE A 173 -0.79 -9.66 18.64
CA PHE A 173 -1.82 -10.66 18.31
C PHE A 173 -1.26 -12.10 18.34
N LEU A 174 -0.12 -12.33 17.68
CA LEU A 174 0.51 -13.67 17.66
C LEU A 174 0.90 -14.14 19.05
N LEU A 175 1.46 -13.26 19.88
CA LEU A 175 1.86 -13.58 21.25
C LEU A 175 0.66 -13.96 22.13
N ASP A 176 -0.45 -13.21 21.99
CA ASP A 176 -1.64 -13.42 22.82
C ASP A 176 -2.45 -14.66 22.41
N THR A 177 -2.46 -14.98 21.14
CA THR A 177 -3.35 -16.02 20.59
C THR A 177 -2.63 -17.29 20.17
N LYS A 178 -1.32 -17.22 19.96
CA LYS A 178 -0.53 -18.27 19.31
C LYS A 178 -1.07 -18.65 17.94
N HIS A 179 -1.61 -17.67 17.22
CA HIS A 179 -2.15 -17.86 15.89
C HIS A 179 -1.10 -18.52 14.96
N PRO A 180 -1.46 -19.56 14.21
CA PRO A 180 -0.47 -20.41 13.51
C PRO A 180 0.19 -19.72 12.31
N GLU A 181 -0.48 -18.75 11.69
CA GLU A 181 0.04 -18.05 10.53
C GLU A 181 1.00 -16.92 10.94
N ILE A 182 2.28 -17.15 10.69
CA ILE A 182 3.32 -16.13 10.82
C ILE A 182 3.57 -15.54 9.44
N PRO A 183 3.58 -14.21 9.27
CA PRO A 183 3.81 -13.58 7.96
C PRO A 183 5.09 -14.12 7.30
N THR A 184 5.02 -14.52 6.04
CA THR A 184 6.22 -15.01 5.32
C THR A 184 7.21 -13.90 5.03
N SER A 185 6.78 -12.63 5.07
CA SER A 185 7.65 -11.46 5.07
C SER A 185 8.54 -11.35 6.33
N TRP A 186 8.21 -12.10 7.39
CA TRP A 186 9.08 -12.25 8.55
C TRP A 186 10.07 -13.40 8.29
N GLU A 187 11.18 -13.05 7.69
CA GLU A 187 12.23 -14.00 7.31
C GLU A 187 12.61 -14.92 8.46
N PHE A 188 12.72 -16.21 8.21
CA PHE A 188 12.95 -17.25 9.21
C PHE A 188 11.94 -17.26 10.37
N ARG A 189 10.73 -16.73 10.15
CA ARG A 189 9.68 -16.52 11.17
C ARG A 189 10.13 -15.62 12.33
N ARG A 190 11.09 -14.74 12.07
CA ARG A 190 11.58 -13.77 13.06
C ARG A 190 10.84 -12.45 12.90
N TYR A 191 10.42 -11.89 14.03
CA TYR A 191 9.86 -10.55 14.08
C TYR A 191 10.87 -9.51 13.57
N PRO A 192 10.53 -8.72 12.55
CA PRO A 192 11.42 -7.70 11.99
C PRO A 192 11.37 -6.43 12.84
N LEU A 193 12.19 -6.34 13.89
CA LEU A 193 12.22 -5.20 14.79
C LEU A 193 12.47 -3.88 14.04
N GLU A 194 13.34 -3.91 13.04
CA GLU A 194 13.69 -2.78 12.18
C GLU A 194 12.52 -2.28 11.30
N ARG A 195 11.45 -3.05 11.23
CA ARG A 195 10.20 -2.76 10.52
C ARG A 195 8.98 -2.81 11.44
N ALA A 196 9.16 -2.57 12.72
CA ALA A 196 8.09 -2.67 13.74
C ALA A 196 6.87 -1.81 13.39
N ASN A 197 7.09 -0.61 12.85
CA ASN A 197 6.08 0.36 12.46
C ASN A 197 5.76 0.36 10.95
N HIS A 198 6.23 -0.63 10.20
CA HIS A 198 5.78 -0.88 8.84
C HIS A 198 4.49 -1.70 8.85
N PRO A 199 3.66 -1.62 7.81
CA PRO A 199 2.52 -2.51 7.68
C PRO A 199 2.94 -3.99 7.74
N VAL A 200 2.16 -4.80 8.42
CA VAL A 200 2.27 -6.26 8.27
C VAL A 200 1.76 -6.66 6.90
N TYR A 201 2.43 -7.58 6.23
CA TYR A 201 2.02 -8.10 4.93
C TYR A 201 2.39 -9.57 4.76
N THR A 202 1.95 -10.18 3.68
CA THR A 202 1.96 -11.64 3.46
C THR A 202 1.15 -12.40 4.51
N VAL A 203 0.00 -11.84 4.87
CA VAL A 203 -1.00 -12.46 5.75
C VAL A 203 -2.23 -12.86 4.93
N SER A 204 -2.97 -13.87 5.38
CA SER A 204 -4.24 -14.23 4.76
C SER A 204 -5.39 -13.30 5.19
N ALA A 205 -6.46 -13.29 4.41
CA ALA A 205 -7.67 -12.56 4.78
C ALA A 205 -8.31 -13.11 6.06
N GLU A 206 -8.22 -14.43 6.26
CA GLU A 206 -8.69 -15.13 7.46
C GLU A 206 -7.93 -14.67 8.70
N SER A 207 -6.62 -14.46 8.58
CA SER A 207 -5.78 -13.95 9.66
C SER A 207 -6.05 -12.49 9.96
N ALA A 208 -6.36 -11.68 8.94
CA ALA A 208 -6.81 -10.31 9.14
C ALA A 208 -8.15 -10.24 9.90
N ASP A 209 -9.11 -11.10 9.56
CA ASP A 209 -10.37 -11.23 10.28
C ASP A 209 -10.15 -11.77 11.73
N ALA A 210 -9.21 -12.70 11.91
CA ALA A 210 -8.85 -13.22 13.23
C ALA A 210 -8.21 -12.14 14.12
N TYR A 211 -7.35 -11.30 13.54
CA TYR A 211 -6.78 -10.14 14.22
C TYR A 211 -7.88 -9.19 14.72
N ALA A 212 -8.84 -8.83 13.88
CA ALA A 212 -9.95 -7.96 14.26
C ALA A 212 -10.77 -8.58 15.42
N ARG A 213 -11.11 -9.87 15.35
CA ARG A 213 -11.81 -10.56 16.44
C ARG A 213 -11.02 -10.58 17.75
N TRP A 214 -9.70 -10.81 17.67
CA TRP A 214 -8.85 -10.76 18.86
C TRP A 214 -8.86 -9.36 19.48
N LEU A 215 -8.68 -8.31 18.68
CA LEU A 215 -8.65 -6.94 19.19
C LEU A 215 -10.00 -6.56 19.80
N ASN A 216 -11.12 -7.00 19.25
CA ASN A 216 -12.46 -6.85 19.83
C ASN A 216 -12.54 -7.44 21.24
N SER A 217 -11.99 -8.64 21.43
CA SER A 217 -11.99 -9.32 22.74
C SER A 217 -11.12 -8.59 23.78
N LYS A 218 -10.13 -7.82 23.34
CA LYS A 218 -9.22 -7.06 24.22
C LYS A 218 -9.75 -5.69 24.60
N THR A 219 -10.50 -5.06 23.71
CA THR A 219 -10.87 -3.64 23.81
C THR A 219 -12.36 -3.41 24.06
N GLY A 220 -13.20 -4.37 23.72
CA GLY A 220 -14.65 -4.22 23.70
C GLY A 220 -15.18 -3.40 22.52
N VAL A 221 -14.31 -2.91 21.62
CA VAL A 221 -14.69 -2.20 20.41
C VAL A 221 -14.88 -3.19 19.28
N SER A 222 -15.93 -3.01 18.45
CA SER A 222 -16.26 -3.90 17.34
C SER A 222 -15.45 -3.56 16.07
N TYR A 223 -14.15 -3.83 16.09
CA TYR A 223 -13.31 -3.68 14.91
C TYR A 223 -13.61 -4.76 13.85
N ARG A 224 -13.48 -4.38 12.61
CA ARG A 224 -13.68 -5.23 11.43
C ARG A 224 -12.79 -4.74 10.29
N LEU A 225 -12.72 -5.48 9.20
CA LEU A 225 -12.21 -4.93 7.95
C LEU A 225 -13.24 -3.95 7.36
N PRO A 226 -12.82 -2.89 6.65
CA PRO A 226 -13.74 -2.00 5.93
C PRO A 226 -14.43 -2.78 4.82
N THR A 227 -15.66 -2.43 4.50
CA THR A 227 -16.27 -2.83 3.24
C THR A 227 -15.52 -2.20 2.07
N GLU A 228 -15.65 -2.75 0.90
CA GLU A 228 -15.01 -2.21 -0.30
C GLU A 228 -15.46 -0.76 -0.59
N ALA A 229 -16.76 -0.48 -0.40
CA ALA A 229 -17.32 0.86 -0.59
C ALA A 229 -16.83 1.87 0.46
N GLU A 230 -16.71 1.46 1.73
CA GLU A 230 -16.12 2.29 2.79
C GLU A 230 -14.66 2.62 2.50
N TRP A 231 -13.89 1.63 2.04
CA TRP A 231 -12.48 1.84 1.68
C TRP A 231 -12.35 2.84 0.52
N GLU A 232 -13.11 2.65 -0.57
CA GLU A 232 -13.08 3.55 -1.73
C GLU A 232 -13.53 4.97 -1.36
N TRP A 233 -14.61 5.11 -0.58
CA TRP A 233 -15.07 6.40 -0.08
C TRP A 233 -14.02 7.11 0.77
N ALA A 234 -13.40 6.40 1.70
CA ALA A 234 -12.35 6.96 2.56
C ALA A 234 -11.10 7.37 1.76
N ALA A 235 -10.78 6.67 0.68
CA ALA A 235 -9.64 6.98 -0.19
C ALA A 235 -9.94 8.12 -1.16
N SER A 236 -11.05 8.04 -1.92
CA SER A 236 -11.34 8.95 -3.01
C SER A 236 -12.01 10.25 -2.57
N GLY A 237 -12.71 10.23 -1.43
CA GLY A 237 -13.51 11.33 -0.93
C GLY A 237 -14.70 11.71 -1.84
N PRO A 238 -15.39 12.82 -1.51
CA PRO A 238 -16.54 13.28 -2.27
C PRO A 238 -16.22 13.69 -3.71
N ASN A 239 -14.95 14.05 -3.97
CA ASN A 239 -14.49 14.40 -5.31
C ASN A 239 -14.20 13.18 -6.20
N ARG A 240 -14.28 11.96 -5.63
CA ARG A 240 -13.98 10.71 -6.34
C ARG A 240 -12.60 10.73 -7.00
N ASN A 241 -11.63 11.26 -6.27
CA ASN A 241 -10.26 11.38 -6.76
C ASN A 241 -9.71 10.03 -7.24
N GLU A 242 -8.87 10.08 -8.27
CA GLU A 242 -8.20 8.89 -8.82
C GLU A 242 -7.18 8.31 -7.84
N PHE A 243 -6.48 9.17 -7.09
CA PHE A 243 -5.59 8.84 -5.97
C PHE A 243 -6.07 9.57 -4.72
N PRO A 244 -5.70 9.18 -3.50
CA PRO A 244 -6.19 9.83 -2.29
C PRO A 244 -5.99 11.35 -2.26
N TRP A 245 -4.92 11.86 -2.87
CA TRP A 245 -4.56 13.29 -2.91
C TRP A 245 -5.08 14.05 -4.13
N GLY A 246 -5.68 13.38 -5.11
CA GLY A 246 -6.16 14.03 -6.35
C GLY A 246 -6.11 13.13 -7.57
N ASN A 247 -6.08 13.73 -8.76
CA ASN A 247 -6.21 12.99 -10.02
C ASN A 247 -4.91 12.75 -10.77
N THR A 248 -3.79 13.32 -10.29
CA THR A 248 -2.47 13.15 -10.91
C THR A 248 -1.58 12.32 -10.00
N PHE A 249 -0.96 11.28 -10.55
CA PHE A 249 -0.01 10.45 -9.82
C PHE A 249 1.26 11.24 -9.46
N ASN A 250 1.78 10.97 -8.26
CA ASN A 250 3.06 11.49 -7.80
C ASN A 250 3.77 10.43 -6.95
N ALA A 251 4.90 9.95 -7.41
CA ALA A 251 5.69 8.90 -6.76
C ALA A 251 6.26 9.31 -5.37
N ASN A 252 6.27 10.59 -5.04
CA ASN A 252 6.67 11.07 -3.70
C ASN A 252 5.53 11.02 -2.68
N LEU A 253 4.30 10.71 -3.10
CA LEU A 253 3.11 10.66 -2.26
C LEU A 253 2.61 9.24 -1.97
N ALA A 254 3.21 8.23 -2.60
CA ALA A 254 2.83 6.82 -2.40
C ALA A 254 4.05 5.90 -2.56
N ASN A 255 4.11 4.84 -1.77
CA ASN A 255 5.11 3.81 -1.92
C ASN A 255 4.66 2.75 -2.94
N THR A 256 4.95 3.00 -4.21
CA THR A 256 4.70 2.10 -5.35
C THR A 256 6.02 1.72 -6.03
N ALA A 257 5.97 0.89 -7.06
CA ALA A 257 7.18 0.51 -7.83
C ALA A 257 7.90 1.73 -8.41
N GLU A 258 7.15 2.76 -8.85
CA GLU A 258 7.72 4.02 -9.39
C GLU A 258 8.52 4.81 -8.35
N THR A 259 8.23 4.63 -7.06
CA THR A 259 9.02 5.24 -5.98
C THR A 259 10.43 4.69 -5.97
N GLY A 260 10.61 3.40 -6.34
CA GLY A 260 11.92 2.74 -6.40
C GLY A 260 12.44 2.27 -5.04
N LEU A 261 11.58 2.22 -4.01
CA LEU A 261 11.95 1.70 -2.68
C LEU A 261 11.92 0.17 -2.63
N PHE A 262 11.02 -0.47 -3.37
CA PHE A 262 10.82 -1.93 -3.51
C PHE A 262 10.71 -2.71 -2.19
N THR A 263 10.34 -2.03 -1.12
CA THR A 263 10.08 -2.61 0.20
C THR A 263 9.01 -1.77 0.90
N SER A 264 8.41 -2.31 1.96
CA SER A 264 7.50 -1.54 2.79
C SER A 264 8.20 -0.34 3.45
N SER A 265 7.46 0.67 3.81
CA SER A 265 7.93 1.87 4.50
C SER A 265 7.22 2.06 5.84
N PRO A 266 7.80 2.83 6.78
CA PRO A 266 7.11 3.24 7.98
C PRO A 266 5.76 3.88 7.65
N VAL A 267 4.71 3.52 8.40
CA VAL A 267 3.37 4.08 8.16
C VAL A 267 3.37 5.61 8.29
N GLY A 268 2.69 6.27 7.35
CA GLY A 268 2.57 7.72 7.31
C GLY A 268 3.85 8.47 6.89
N ALA A 269 4.83 7.80 6.29
CA ALA A 269 6.06 8.46 5.80
C ALA A 269 5.79 9.30 4.53
N PHE A 270 4.77 9.00 3.75
CA PHE A 270 4.43 9.67 2.49
C PHE A 270 3.43 10.81 2.72
N LEU A 271 3.89 11.86 3.40
CA LEU A 271 3.07 13.04 3.70
C LEU A 271 2.63 13.77 2.43
N GLY A 272 1.36 14.19 2.43
CA GLY A 272 0.68 14.76 1.27
C GLY A 272 -0.03 13.69 0.43
N GLY A 273 0.22 12.41 0.70
CA GLY A 273 -0.46 11.26 0.11
C GLY A 273 -1.72 10.82 0.86
N GLU A 274 -2.10 11.55 1.92
CA GLU A 274 -3.31 11.26 2.68
C GLU A 274 -4.57 11.56 1.87
N SER A 275 -5.64 10.83 2.17
CA SER A 275 -6.96 11.17 1.65
C SER A 275 -7.47 12.48 2.25
N CYS A 276 -8.55 13.04 1.69
CA CYS A 276 -9.18 14.27 2.20
C CYS A 276 -9.66 14.13 3.66
N PHE A 277 -9.80 12.92 4.17
CA PHE A 277 -10.14 12.63 5.56
C PHE A 277 -8.90 12.45 6.45
N GLY A 278 -7.69 12.55 5.91
CA GLY A 278 -6.43 12.38 6.66
C GLY A 278 -6.00 10.94 6.89
N ILE A 279 -6.51 10.00 6.11
CA ILE A 279 -6.07 8.59 6.13
C ILE A 279 -4.80 8.44 5.31
N SER A 280 -3.76 7.88 5.91
CA SER A 280 -2.46 7.66 5.27
C SER A 280 -2.35 6.28 4.62
N ASP A 281 -1.42 6.13 3.67
CA ASP A 281 -1.05 4.87 3.03
C ASP A 281 -2.21 4.15 2.32
N MET A 282 -3.20 4.90 1.80
CA MET A 282 -4.29 4.33 0.98
C MET A 282 -3.90 4.15 -0.50
N ALA A 283 -2.69 4.51 -0.87
CA ALA A 283 -2.09 4.25 -2.18
C ALA A 283 -0.67 3.75 -1.97
N GLY A 284 -0.39 2.53 -2.41
CA GLY A 284 0.91 1.90 -2.23
C GLY A 284 1.17 1.36 -0.81
N ASN A 285 2.40 1.11 -0.50
CA ASN A 285 2.91 0.42 0.69
C ASN A 285 2.46 -1.05 0.71
N VAL A 286 1.25 -1.37 1.14
CA VAL A 286 0.67 -2.72 1.06
C VAL A 286 -0.74 -2.67 0.49
N GLU A 287 -1.13 -3.68 -0.29
CA GLU A 287 -2.54 -3.86 -0.64
C GLU A 287 -3.35 -4.27 0.57
N GLU A 288 -4.58 -3.81 0.66
CA GLU A 288 -5.41 -3.96 1.84
C GLU A 288 -6.66 -4.79 1.56
N TYR A 289 -6.81 -5.88 2.30
CA TYR A 289 -8.04 -6.65 2.28
C TYR A 289 -9.24 -5.82 2.75
N THR A 290 -10.34 -5.97 2.02
CA THR A 290 -11.67 -5.51 2.45
C THR A 290 -12.49 -6.68 3.03
N SER A 291 -13.65 -6.42 3.61
CA SER A 291 -14.46 -7.46 4.26
C SER A 291 -15.17 -8.41 3.30
N GLY A 292 -15.23 -8.08 1.99
CA GLY A 292 -16.01 -8.80 0.99
C GLY A 292 -15.17 -9.59 -0.01
N ASN A 293 -15.71 -10.72 -0.49
CA ASN A 293 -15.21 -11.39 -1.67
C ASN A 293 -15.65 -10.65 -2.93
N TYR A 294 -14.87 -10.83 -4.01
CA TYR A 294 -15.20 -10.25 -5.31
C TYR A 294 -16.60 -10.68 -5.77
N ARG A 295 -17.40 -9.68 -6.10
CA ARG A 295 -18.68 -9.80 -6.81
C ARG A 295 -18.79 -8.65 -7.80
N PRO A 296 -19.45 -8.83 -8.95
CA PRO A 296 -19.80 -7.72 -9.81
C PRO A 296 -20.52 -6.63 -9.03
N TYR A 297 -20.31 -5.37 -9.40
CA TYR A 297 -21.14 -4.29 -8.90
C TYR A 297 -22.60 -4.45 -9.38
N PRO A 298 -23.58 -3.82 -8.73
CA PRO A 298 -24.97 -3.87 -9.17
C PRO A 298 -25.10 -3.49 -10.67
N ASN A 299 -25.70 -4.38 -11.46
CA ASN A 299 -25.83 -4.26 -12.92
C ASN A 299 -24.50 -4.26 -13.70
N GLY A 300 -23.38 -4.56 -13.05
CA GLY A 300 -22.08 -4.64 -13.69
C GLY A 300 -21.77 -5.99 -14.34
N PRO A 301 -20.75 -6.05 -15.19
CA PRO A 301 -20.34 -7.27 -15.85
C PRO A 301 -19.77 -8.29 -14.86
N ALA A 302 -20.14 -9.55 -15.06
CA ALA A 302 -19.51 -10.67 -14.33
C ALA A 302 -18.16 -10.98 -15.02
N VAL A 303 -17.10 -10.36 -14.53
CA VAL A 303 -15.75 -10.59 -15.09
C VAL A 303 -15.13 -11.81 -14.44
N VAL A 304 -14.84 -12.80 -15.24
CA VAL A 304 -14.05 -13.98 -14.87
C VAL A 304 -12.59 -13.68 -15.22
N ASP A 305 -11.82 -13.33 -14.19
CA ASP A 305 -10.37 -13.15 -14.33
C ASP A 305 -9.64 -14.42 -13.86
N HIS A 306 -8.32 -14.43 -14.00
CA HIS A 306 -7.47 -15.57 -13.62
C HIS A 306 -7.63 -15.96 -12.12
N LEU A 307 -7.96 -15.02 -11.23
CA LEU A 307 -8.18 -15.32 -9.82
C LEU A 307 -9.50 -16.07 -9.60
N VAL A 308 -10.55 -15.68 -10.31
CA VAL A 308 -11.84 -16.39 -10.29
C VAL A 308 -11.68 -17.78 -10.92
N GLU A 309 -10.97 -17.89 -12.05
CA GLU A 309 -10.69 -19.17 -12.71
C GLU A 309 -9.93 -20.14 -11.80
N LEU A 310 -8.90 -19.66 -11.10
CA LEU A 310 -8.05 -20.51 -10.27
C LEU A 310 -8.67 -20.86 -8.89
N ASN A 311 -9.43 -19.95 -8.30
CA ASN A 311 -9.85 -20.04 -6.90
C ASN A 311 -11.37 -20.02 -6.72
N GLY A 312 -12.15 -19.78 -7.77
CA GLY A 312 -13.60 -19.57 -7.70
C GLY A 312 -13.99 -18.24 -7.06
N GLN A 313 -13.44 -17.93 -5.90
CA GLN A 313 -13.63 -16.67 -5.18
C GLN A 313 -12.34 -16.18 -4.56
N TYR A 314 -12.20 -14.88 -4.41
CA TYR A 314 -11.10 -14.25 -3.70
C TYR A 314 -11.57 -13.00 -2.94
N ARG A 315 -10.87 -12.65 -1.88
CA ARG A 315 -11.11 -11.42 -1.11
C ARG A 315 -10.68 -10.21 -1.93
N VAL A 316 -11.53 -9.18 -2.02
CA VAL A 316 -11.15 -7.94 -2.69
C VAL A 316 -10.08 -7.24 -1.89
N ALA A 317 -9.08 -6.72 -2.59
CA ALA A 317 -8.01 -5.89 -2.08
C ALA A 317 -7.92 -4.57 -2.85
N ARG A 318 -7.43 -3.56 -2.17
CA ARG A 318 -7.38 -2.18 -2.65
C ARG A 318 -6.02 -1.53 -2.35
N GLY A 319 -5.68 -0.47 -3.09
CA GLY A 319 -4.61 0.45 -2.76
C GLY A 319 -3.27 0.20 -3.44
N GLY A 320 -3.02 -0.98 -4.00
CA GLY A 320 -1.71 -1.32 -4.55
C GLY A 320 -0.61 -1.44 -3.48
N SER A 321 0.63 -1.67 -3.88
CA SER A 321 1.74 -1.88 -2.95
C SER A 321 3.07 -1.40 -3.49
N PHE A 322 4.12 -1.44 -2.66
CA PHE A 322 5.50 -1.13 -3.05
C PHE A 322 6.03 -1.98 -4.22
N ALA A 323 5.42 -3.12 -4.49
CA ALA A 323 5.76 -4.05 -5.56
C ALA A 323 4.82 -3.94 -6.78
N ARG A 324 4.00 -2.88 -6.86
CA ARG A 324 3.03 -2.64 -7.93
C ARG A 324 3.11 -1.22 -8.45
N PHE A 325 2.76 -1.06 -9.72
CA PHE A 325 2.72 0.24 -10.38
C PHE A 325 1.45 1.02 -10.00
N ARG A 326 1.47 2.31 -10.31
CA ARG A 326 0.45 3.30 -9.96
C ARG A 326 -0.99 2.96 -10.39
N ASP A 327 -1.17 2.09 -11.38
CA ASP A 327 -2.50 1.64 -11.80
C ASP A 327 -3.25 0.92 -10.68
N LEU A 328 -2.54 0.12 -9.86
CA LEU A 328 -3.12 -0.56 -8.71
C LEU A 328 -3.32 0.37 -7.50
N ALA A 329 -2.64 1.51 -7.46
CA ALA A 329 -2.81 2.52 -6.42
C ALA A 329 -4.03 3.45 -6.63
N ARG A 330 -4.77 3.29 -7.74
CA ARG A 330 -6.01 4.00 -8.04
C ARG A 330 -7.08 3.64 -7.02
N THR A 331 -7.83 4.63 -6.55
CA THR A 331 -8.87 4.43 -5.52
C THR A 331 -9.99 3.50 -5.97
N LYS A 332 -10.28 3.44 -7.28
CA LYS A 332 -11.32 2.61 -7.88
C LYS A 332 -10.86 1.21 -8.26
N ARG A 333 -9.54 0.99 -8.29
CA ARG A 333 -8.96 -0.27 -8.74
C ARG A 333 -9.33 -1.43 -7.82
N ARG A 334 -9.98 -2.43 -8.39
CA ARG A 334 -10.40 -3.67 -7.71
C ARG A 334 -9.40 -4.77 -8.01
N HIS A 335 -8.76 -5.29 -7.01
CA HIS A 335 -7.77 -6.37 -7.14
C HIS A 335 -8.01 -7.44 -6.08
N GLY A 336 -7.16 -8.41 -6.02
CA GLY A 336 -7.13 -9.48 -5.04
C GLY A 336 -5.89 -10.32 -5.24
N HIS A 337 -5.73 -11.33 -4.43
CA HIS A 337 -4.59 -12.22 -4.50
C HIS A 337 -5.03 -13.68 -4.41
N ASN A 338 -4.21 -14.57 -4.97
CA ASN A 338 -4.42 -15.99 -4.80
C ASN A 338 -4.28 -16.35 -3.30
N PRO A 339 -5.36 -16.79 -2.63
CA PRO A 339 -5.33 -17.06 -1.20
C PRO A 339 -4.34 -18.18 -0.81
N LYS A 340 -3.86 -18.95 -1.78
CA LYS A 340 -2.86 -20.02 -1.58
C LYS A 340 -1.42 -19.53 -1.71
N SER A 341 -1.19 -18.25 -2.03
CA SER A 341 0.14 -17.67 -2.18
C SER A 341 0.45 -16.74 -1.01
N ALA A 342 1.48 -17.06 -0.25
CA ALA A 342 1.92 -16.30 0.91
C ALA A 342 3.09 -15.35 0.59
N THR A 343 3.25 -14.95 -0.67
CA THR A 343 4.43 -14.19 -1.13
C THR A 343 4.13 -12.76 -1.56
N TYR A 344 2.89 -12.31 -1.45
CA TYR A 344 2.46 -11.02 -1.95
C TYR A 344 2.29 -9.98 -0.84
N ALA A 345 2.45 -8.69 -1.18
CA ALA A 345 2.36 -7.57 -0.25
C ALA A 345 0.92 -7.25 0.19
N MET A 346 0.22 -8.27 0.72
CA MET A 346 -1.15 -8.18 1.21
C MET A 346 -1.16 -7.93 2.71
N GLY A 347 -1.70 -6.80 3.10
CA GLY A 347 -1.96 -6.39 4.47
C GLY A 347 -3.43 -6.01 4.67
N PHE A 348 -3.72 -5.21 5.69
CA PHE A 348 -5.08 -4.77 6.00
C PHE A 348 -5.10 -3.59 6.96
N ARG A 349 -6.22 -2.88 7.00
CA ARG A 349 -6.54 -1.90 8.05
C ARG A 349 -7.87 -2.19 8.69
N LEU A 350 -8.12 -1.55 9.82
CA LEU A 350 -9.34 -1.74 10.61
C LEU A 350 -10.34 -0.62 10.36
N ALA A 351 -11.61 -0.98 10.42
CA ALA A 351 -12.74 -0.09 10.57
C ALA A 351 -13.51 -0.44 11.84
N CYS A 352 -14.32 0.46 12.36
CA CYS A 352 -15.36 0.16 13.34
C CYS A 352 -16.55 1.11 13.12
N ASP A 353 -17.71 0.66 13.56
CA ASP A 353 -18.91 1.51 13.56
C ASP A 353 -18.81 2.56 14.67
N ASN A 354 -19.51 3.67 14.50
CA ASN A 354 -19.55 4.75 15.50
C ASN A 354 -20.36 4.37 16.73
#